data_83a2b543f127f499ddd38f10574de216
#
_entry.id   83a2b543f127f499ddd38f10574de216
#
_cell.length_a   1.000
_cell.length_b   1.000
_cell.length_c   1.000
_cell.angle_alpha   90.00
_cell.angle_beta   90.00
_cell.angle_gamma   90.00
#
_symmetry.space_group_name_H-M   'P 1'
#
loop_
_entity.id
_entity.type
_entity.pdbx_description
1 polymer ?
#
loop_
_entity_poly.entity_id
_entity_poly.type
_entity_poly.pdbx_seq_one_letter_code
_entity_poly.pdbx_strand_id
1 'polypeptide(L)'
;MPVKSHWHYFTEVLYLQEGSLLVSCNDSVYHIKPGSFILFPPQTVHALAADQDRPFRYFCIKFNLNRIQLTGSYLPNLSFAFHKIATMTYPSLLFTQEDLSELNLHDFFVTLEREALEKKYGYDAYIYSLFSTLFLRLLRIWHCQGICFNPESISESEEQSMQDILVYLDRHSQENINIEALAHKYNMSYSYFAKLFLKHYGQSCKQYIEFIRLNKVENLLLFTDYDLNYIAAETGFADCSHLIRTFKKRYQLTPVSYTHLTL
;
A
#
# COMPACT_ATOMS: atom_id res chain seq x y z
N MET A 1 2.56 20.01 10.94
CA MET A 1 3.90 19.55 11.39
C MET A 1 4.59 18.84 10.25
N PRO A 2 5.91 18.99 10.07
CA PRO A 2 6.61 18.23 9.04
C PRO A 2 6.60 16.74 9.38
N VAL A 3 6.35 15.89 8.38
CA VAL A 3 6.49 14.45 8.50
C VAL A 3 7.91 14.07 8.10
N LYS A 4 8.65 13.50 9.06
CA LYS A 4 10.04 13.08 8.83
C LYS A 4 10.14 12.00 7.76
N SER A 5 11.31 11.90 7.14
CA SER A 5 11.59 10.85 6.15
C SER A 5 11.30 9.46 6.70
N HIS A 6 10.45 8.72 5.98
CA HIS A 6 10.02 7.38 6.32
C HIS A 6 9.59 6.63 5.05
N TRP A 7 9.32 5.36 5.19
CA TRP A 7 8.77 4.52 4.12
C TRP A 7 7.83 3.46 4.72
N HIS A 8 6.99 2.86 3.89
CA HIS A 8 6.05 1.83 4.29
C HIS A 8 5.78 0.83 3.16
N TYR A 9 5.14 -0.30 3.49
CA TYR A 9 4.83 -1.37 2.52
C TYR A 9 3.46 -1.23 1.83
N PHE A 10 2.65 -0.26 2.22
CA PHE A 10 1.39 0.06 1.55
C PHE A 10 1.61 1.19 0.54
N THR A 11 0.69 1.30 -0.39
CA THR A 11 0.57 2.48 -1.24
C THR A 11 -0.08 3.58 -0.45
N GLU A 12 0.45 4.79 -0.52
CA GLU A 12 -0.15 5.98 0.06
C GLU A 12 -0.52 6.97 -1.04
N VAL A 13 -1.69 7.56 -0.93
CA VAL A 13 -2.16 8.66 -1.77
C VAL A 13 -2.39 9.85 -0.89
N LEU A 14 -1.71 10.95 -1.18
CA LEU A 14 -1.88 12.22 -0.49
C LEU A 14 -2.50 13.23 -1.46
N TYR A 15 -3.73 13.64 -1.20
CA TYR A 15 -4.44 14.67 -1.95
C TYR A 15 -4.48 15.98 -1.17
N LEU A 16 -3.99 17.07 -1.76
CA LEU A 16 -3.97 18.37 -1.13
C LEU A 16 -5.26 19.14 -1.43
N GLN A 17 -5.99 19.51 -0.38
CA GLN A 17 -7.21 20.31 -0.49
C GLN A 17 -6.91 21.80 -0.41
N GLU A 18 -6.08 22.22 0.54
CA GLU A 18 -5.78 23.62 0.81
C GLU A 18 -4.32 23.80 1.17
N GLY A 19 -3.79 24.98 0.88
CA GLY A 19 -2.41 25.34 1.21
C GLY A 19 -1.39 24.87 0.17
N SER A 20 -0.17 24.61 0.59
CA SER A 20 0.94 24.20 -0.26
C SER A 20 1.88 23.29 0.52
N LEU A 21 2.34 22.22 -0.09
CA LEU A 21 3.24 21.24 0.50
C LEU A 21 4.46 20.99 -0.37
N LEU A 22 5.62 20.87 0.29
CA LEU A 22 6.83 20.29 -0.28
C LEU A 22 6.89 18.82 0.11
N VAL A 23 7.02 17.96 -0.86
CA VAL A 23 7.17 16.52 -0.65
C VAL A 23 8.49 16.08 -1.27
N SER A 24 9.38 15.56 -0.45
CA SER A 24 10.54 14.81 -0.95
C SER A 24 10.14 13.33 -1.12
N CYS A 25 10.50 12.77 -2.25
CA CYS A 25 10.22 11.37 -2.57
C CYS A 25 11.41 10.81 -3.34
N ASN A 26 12.15 9.87 -2.73
CA ASN A 26 13.46 9.44 -3.18
C ASN A 26 14.37 10.66 -3.45
N ASP A 27 14.89 10.79 -4.67
CA ASP A 27 15.78 11.91 -5.08
C ASP A 27 15.02 13.10 -5.68
N SER A 28 13.68 13.09 -5.66
CA SER A 28 12.83 14.12 -6.25
C SER A 28 12.14 14.96 -5.19
N VAL A 29 11.92 16.24 -5.48
CA VAL A 29 11.13 17.15 -4.66
C VAL A 29 9.95 17.66 -5.47
N TYR A 30 8.75 17.51 -4.92
CA TYR A 30 7.50 17.92 -5.53
C TYR A 30 6.89 19.09 -4.77
N HIS A 31 6.46 20.13 -5.49
CA HIS A 31 5.62 21.20 -4.97
C HIS A 31 4.15 20.83 -5.24
N ILE A 32 3.41 20.48 -4.19
CA ILE A 32 2.02 20.05 -4.32
C ILE A 32 1.10 21.25 -4.11
N LYS A 33 0.21 21.46 -5.08
CA LYS A 33 -0.82 22.50 -5.07
C LYS A 33 -2.20 21.91 -4.77
N PRO A 34 -3.15 22.71 -4.26
CA PRO A 34 -4.53 22.25 -4.08
C PRO A 34 -5.13 21.65 -5.36
N GLY A 35 -5.90 20.59 -5.21
CA GLY A 35 -6.52 19.88 -6.34
C GLY A 35 -5.60 18.86 -7.02
N SER A 36 -4.37 18.65 -6.51
CA SER A 36 -3.46 17.61 -6.97
C SER A 36 -3.19 16.56 -5.90
N PHE A 37 -2.73 15.39 -6.31
CA PHE A 37 -2.31 14.34 -5.39
C PHE A 37 -0.97 13.76 -5.78
N ILE A 38 -0.27 13.25 -4.79
CA ILE A 38 0.94 12.46 -4.99
C ILE A 38 0.70 11.03 -4.52
N LEU A 39 1.26 10.08 -5.27
CA LEU A 39 1.21 8.66 -4.99
C LEU A 39 2.58 8.19 -4.50
N PHE A 40 2.60 7.52 -3.37
CA PHE A 40 3.78 6.83 -2.86
C PHE A 40 3.61 5.32 -3.04
N PRO A 41 4.29 4.72 -4.01
CA PRO A 41 4.33 3.26 -4.12
C PRO A 41 4.92 2.62 -2.86
N PRO A 42 4.70 1.31 -2.62
CA PRO A 42 5.33 0.61 -1.51
C PRO A 42 6.84 0.79 -1.48
N GLN A 43 7.42 0.94 -0.29
CA GLN A 43 8.87 1.07 -0.03
C GLN A 43 9.51 2.36 -0.57
N THR A 44 8.74 3.33 -1.01
CA THR A 44 9.23 4.64 -1.44
C THR A 44 9.53 5.51 -0.22
N VAL A 45 10.76 6.00 -0.10
CA VAL A 45 11.17 6.91 0.97
C VAL A 45 10.62 8.29 0.68
N HIS A 46 9.85 8.86 1.62
CA HIS A 46 9.25 10.19 1.44
C HIS A 46 9.15 10.97 2.75
N ALA A 47 9.07 12.29 2.63
CA ALA A 47 8.87 13.22 3.73
C ALA A 47 8.01 14.39 3.28
N LEU A 48 7.29 15.01 4.23
CA LEU A 48 6.44 16.16 3.96
C LEU A 48 6.90 17.37 4.79
N ALA A 49 6.91 18.52 4.16
CA ALA A 49 7.17 19.81 4.82
C ALA A 49 6.14 20.84 4.35
N ALA A 50 5.81 21.79 5.22
CA ALA A 50 5.05 22.95 4.79
C ALA A 50 5.93 23.80 3.84
N ASP A 51 5.36 24.21 2.72
CA ASP A 51 6.06 25.10 1.76
C ASP A 51 6.12 26.55 2.28
N GLN A 52 5.14 26.94 3.08
CA GLN A 52 5.03 28.27 3.70
C GLN A 52 4.39 28.14 5.09
N ASP A 53 4.52 29.16 5.94
CA ASP A 53 3.85 29.22 7.25
C ASP A 53 2.32 29.45 7.13
N ARG A 54 1.69 28.78 6.17
CA ARG A 54 0.25 28.79 5.97
C ARG A 54 -0.36 27.45 6.36
N PRO A 55 -1.57 27.45 6.90
CA PRO A 55 -2.28 26.20 7.17
C PRO A 55 -2.52 25.44 5.86
N PHE A 56 -2.42 24.11 5.92
CA PHE A 56 -2.70 23.21 4.81
C PHE A 56 -3.62 22.08 5.29
N ARG A 57 -4.41 21.56 4.38
CA ARG A 57 -5.30 20.43 4.61
C ARG A 57 -5.15 19.42 3.49
N TYR A 58 -4.98 18.16 3.85
CA TYR A 58 -4.82 17.07 2.91
C TYR A 58 -5.52 15.80 3.39
N PHE A 59 -5.90 14.95 2.45
CA PHE A 59 -6.23 13.56 2.71
C PHE A 59 -4.99 12.70 2.57
N CYS A 60 -4.79 11.80 3.53
CA CYS A 60 -3.79 10.75 3.45
C CYS A 60 -4.52 9.40 3.50
N ILE A 61 -4.43 8.66 2.41
CA ILE A 61 -5.13 7.40 2.25
C ILE A 61 -4.10 6.30 2.04
N LYS A 62 -4.12 5.33 2.94
CA LYS A 62 -3.23 4.17 2.92
C LYS A 62 -3.97 2.98 2.31
N PHE A 63 -3.36 2.32 1.35
CA PHE A 63 -4.01 1.32 0.55
C PHE A 63 -3.17 0.05 0.38
N ASN A 64 -3.81 -1.10 0.59
CA ASN A 64 -3.20 -2.39 0.28
C ASN A 64 -3.60 -2.83 -1.14
N LEU A 65 -2.68 -2.73 -2.09
CA LEU A 65 -2.91 -3.08 -3.49
C LEU A 65 -3.36 -4.52 -3.70
N ASN A 66 -2.95 -5.44 -2.83
CA ASN A 66 -3.30 -6.86 -2.95
C ASN A 66 -4.78 -7.14 -2.67
N ARG A 67 -5.50 -6.17 -2.11
CA ARG A 67 -6.97 -6.26 -1.94
C ARG A 67 -7.74 -5.82 -3.19
N ILE A 68 -7.08 -5.17 -4.16
CA ILE A 68 -7.69 -4.85 -5.44
C ILE A 68 -7.48 -6.05 -6.37
N GLN A 69 -8.49 -6.86 -6.53
CA GLN A 69 -8.53 -7.91 -7.53
C GLN A 69 -9.05 -7.31 -8.84
N LEU A 70 -8.14 -6.89 -9.70
CA LEU A 70 -8.46 -6.63 -11.09
C LEU A 70 -8.52 -7.97 -11.81
N THR A 71 -9.51 -8.15 -12.69
CA THR A 71 -9.71 -9.41 -13.44
C THR A 71 -8.43 -9.81 -14.17
N GLY A 72 -7.89 -10.98 -13.84
CA GLY A 72 -6.51 -11.38 -14.06
C GLY A 72 -6.04 -11.61 -15.50
N SER A 73 -6.90 -11.48 -16.54
CA SER A 73 -6.48 -11.87 -17.91
C SER A 73 -5.83 -10.74 -18.72
N TYR A 74 -5.95 -9.48 -18.31
CA TYR A 74 -5.55 -8.36 -19.17
C TYR A 74 -4.74 -7.25 -18.49
N LEU A 75 -4.54 -7.32 -17.19
CA LEU A 75 -3.87 -6.26 -16.44
C LEU A 75 -2.73 -6.83 -15.61
N PRO A 76 -1.58 -6.15 -15.57
CA PRO A 76 -0.50 -6.56 -14.69
C PRO A 76 -0.98 -6.51 -13.24
N ASN A 77 -0.43 -7.39 -12.41
CA ASN A 77 -0.60 -7.31 -10.97
C ASN A 77 -0.23 -5.89 -10.51
N LEU A 78 -1.16 -5.21 -9.80
CA LEU A 78 -0.95 -3.82 -9.36
C LEU A 78 0.30 -3.68 -8.48
N SER A 79 0.57 -4.66 -7.61
CA SER A 79 1.76 -4.64 -6.77
C SER A 79 3.04 -4.68 -7.61
N PHE A 80 3.07 -5.49 -8.68
CA PHE A 80 4.19 -5.51 -9.62
C PHE A 80 4.35 -4.17 -10.34
N ALA A 81 3.26 -3.62 -10.88
CA ALA A 81 3.28 -2.36 -11.62
C ALA A 81 3.77 -1.20 -10.73
N PHE A 82 3.26 -1.09 -9.51
CA PHE A 82 3.64 -0.04 -8.57
C PHE A 82 5.06 -0.23 -8.03
N HIS A 83 5.50 -1.48 -7.82
CA HIS A 83 6.89 -1.75 -7.48
C HIS A 83 7.83 -1.33 -8.61
N LYS A 84 7.48 -1.64 -9.86
CA LYS A 84 8.25 -1.20 -11.02
C LYS A 84 8.37 0.32 -11.07
N ILE A 85 7.26 1.04 -10.89
CA ILE A 85 7.26 2.51 -10.83
C ILE A 85 8.14 3.03 -9.68
N ALA A 86 8.10 2.41 -8.50
CA ALA A 86 8.91 2.81 -7.35
C ALA A 86 10.43 2.74 -7.60
N THR A 87 10.87 1.86 -8.50
CA THR A 87 12.29 1.66 -8.85
C THR A 87 12.77 2.56 -10.00
N MET A 88 11.87 3.34 -10.60
CA MET A 88 12.18 4.23 -11.72
C MET A 88 12.35 5.67 -11.22
N THR A 89 13.28 6.40 -11.83
CA THR A 89 13.42 7.86 -11.61
C THR A 89 12.37 8.68 -12.37
N TYR A 90 11.69 8.06 -13.29
CA TYR A 90 10.58 8.54 -14.12
C TYR A 90 9.57 7.41 -14.25
N PRO A 91 8.25 7.61 -14.21
CA PRO A 91 7.52 8.88 -14.37
C PRO A 91 7.29 9.64 -13.05
N SER A 92 6.69 10.84 -13.18
CA SER A 92 6.24 11.63 -12.02
C SER A 92 5.21 10.86 -11.20
N LEU A 93 5.29 11.01 -9.88
CA LEU A 93 4.31 10.48 -8.93
C LEU A 93 3.26 11.54 -8.53
N LEU A 94 3.43 12.77 -8.99
CA LEU A 94 2.49 13.87 -8.81
C LEU A 94 1.50 13.91 -9.98
N PHE A 95 0.22 14.00 -9.66
CA PHE A 95 -0.89 14.05 -10.61
C PHE A 95 -1.79 15.25 -10.33
N THR A 96 -2.15 15.93 -11.39
CA THR A 96 -3.05 17.10 -11.39
C THR A 96 -4.39 16.76 -12.00
N GLN A 97 -5.33 17.69 -11.91
CA GLN A 97 -6.63 17.58 -12.61
C GLN A 97 -6.46 17.47 -14.13
N GLU A 98 -5.40 18.07 -14.70
CA GLU A 98 -5.12 18.02 -16.15
C GLU A 98 -4.69 16.62 -16.58
N ASP A 99 -3.89 15.92 -15.76
CA ASP A 99 -3.44 14.56 -16.03
C ASP A 99 -4.60 13.55 -16.01
N LEU A 100 -5.66 13.86 -15.27
CA LEU A 100 -6.85 13.03 -15.08
C LEU A 100 -8.13 13.75 -15.48
N SER A 101 -8.14 14.39 -16.64
CA SER A 101 -9.23 15.24 -17.14
C SER A 101 -10.63 14.59 -17.15
N GLU A 102 -10.67 13.25 -17.29
CA GLU A 102 -11.93 12.48 -17.26
C GLU A 102 -12.42 12.14 -15.83
N LEU A 103 -11.68 12.53 -14.78
CA LEU A 103 -12.03 12.31 -13.40
C LEU A 103 -11.96 13.63 -12.65
N ASN A 104 -13.08 14.09 -12.10
CA ASN A 104 -13.06 15.23 -11.19
C ASN A 104 -12.37 14.79 -9.88
N LEU A 105 -11.13 15.20 -9.68
CA LEU A 105 -10.35 14.80 -8.51
C LEU A 105 -10.94 15.30 -7.20
N HIS A 106 -11.48 16.51 -7.18
CA HIS A 106 -12.12 17.06 -5.99
C HIS A 106 -13.31 16.19 -5.56
N ASP A 107 -14.24 15.94 -6.47
CA ASP A 107 -15.43 15.14 -6.19
C ASP A 107 -15.09 13.71 -5.83
N PHE A 108 -14.04 13.16 -6.45
CA PHE A 108 -13.52 11.83 -6.14
C PHE A 108 -13.06 11.72 -4.68
N PHE A 109 -12.21 12.64 -4.21
CA PHE A 109 -11.69 12.59 -2.84
C PHE A 109 -12.75 12.96 -1.80
N VAL A 110 -13.66 13.90 -2.09
CA VAL A 110 -14.82 14.20 -1.24
C VAL A 110 -15.76 13.00 -1.11
N THR A 111 -15.96 12.26 -2.20
CA THR A 111 -16.76 11.03 -2.16
C THR A 111 -16.11 9.96 -1.30
N LEU A 112 -14.77 9.76 -1.41
CA LEU A 112 -14.03 8.83 -0.55
C LEU A 112 -14.17 9.20 0.94
N GLU A 113 -14.01 10.49 1.28
CA GLU A 113 -14.17 10.96 2.66
C GLU A 113 -15.57 10.66 3.18
N ARG A 114 -16.60 11.03 2.41
CA ARG A 114 -17.99 10.80 2.79
C ARG A 114 -18.29 9.32 3.01
N GLU A 115 -17.88 8.43 2.12
CA GLU A 115 -18.09 7.00 2.27
C GLU A 115 -17.38 6.44 3.50
N ALA A 116 -16.15 6.90 3.78
CA ALA A 116 -15.39 6.49 4.96
C ALA A 116 -16.01 6.95 6.27
N LEU A 117 -16.65 8.13 6.30
CA LEU A 117 -17.33 8.70 7.48
C LEU A 117 -18.71 8.07 7.70
N GLU A 118 -19.54 7.99 6.65
CA GLU A 118 -20.92 7.52 6.74
C GLU A 118 -21.02 5.99 6.91
N LYS A 119 -20.04 5.24 6.43
CA LYS A 119 -19.97 3.76 6.52
C LYS A 119 -21.27 3.05 6.14
N LYS A 120 -21.91 3.50 5.06
CA LYS A 120 -23.11 2.85 4.52
C LYS A 120 -22.80 1.40 4.12
N TYR A 121 -23.86 0.58 3.99
CA TYR A 121 -23.69 -0.79 3.54
C TYR A 121 -22.86 -0.88 2.25
N GLY A 122 -21.78 -1.64 2.27
CA GLY A 122 -20.86 -1.82 1.14
C GLY A 122 -19.90 -0.65 0.88
N TYR A 123 -19.75 0.30 1.83
CA TYR A 123 -18.84 1.44 1.69
C TYR A 123 -17.40 1.06 1.37
N ASP A 124 -16.90 -0.02 1.98
CA ASP A 124 -15.57 -0.55 1.75
C ASP A 124 -15.41 -1.05 0.30
N ALA A 125 -16.35 -1.84 -0.21
CA ALA A 125 -16.35 -2.30 -1.59
C ALA A 125 -16.43 -1.12 -2.58
N TYR A 126 -17.22 -0.09 -2.25
CA TYR A 126 -17.34 1.12 -3.07
C TYR A 126 -16.02 1.90 -3.09
N ILE A 127 -15.38 2.13 -1.95
CA ILE A 127 -14.04 2.74 -1.87
C ILE A 127 -13.03 1.97 -2.71
N TYR A 128 -13.02 0.62 -2.63
CA TYR A 128 -12.15 -0.21 -3.44
C TYR A 128 -12.41 -0.08 -4.94
N SER A 129 -13.67 0.05 -5.36
CA SER A 129 -14.02 0.25 -6.77
C SER A 129 -13.54 1.61 -7.30
N LEU A 130 -13.65 2.66 -6.50
CA LEU A 130 -13.15 3.99 -6.82
C LEU A 130 -11.62 3.96 -7.01
N PHE A 131 -10.88 3.35 -6.07
CA PHE A 131 -9.43 3.20 -6.21
C PHE A 131 -9.03 2.31 -7.38
N SER A 132 -9.78 1.25 -7.68
CA SER A 132 -9.55 0.43 -8.86
C SER A 132 -9.63 1.28 -10.14
N THR A 133 -10.63 2.14 -10.23
CA THR A 133 -10.78 3.08 -11.35
C THR A 133 -9.61 4.05 -11.43
N LEU A 134 -9.21 4.67 -10.32
CA LEU A 134 -8.07 5.58 -10.28
C LEU A 134 -6.79 4.89 -10.74
N PHE A 135 -6.45 3.74 -10.16
CA PHE A 135 -5.21 3.03 -10.48
C PHE A 135 -5.16 2.54 -11.92
N LEU A 136 -6.28 2.12 -12.49
CA LEU A 136 -6.34 1.81 -13.93
C LEU A 136 -6.04 3.02 -14.82
N ARG A 137 -6.51 4.21 -14.44
CA ARG A 137 -6.18 5.45 -15.15
C ARG A 137 -4.70 5.77 -15.03
N LEU A 138 -4.09 5.63 -13.85
CA LEU A 138 -2.66 5.82 -13.67
C LEU A 138 -1.84 4.84 -14.51
N LEU A 139 -2.21 3.56 -14.54
CA LEU A 139 -1.55 2.57 -15.42
C LEU A 139 -1.64 2.95 -16.90
N ARG A 140 -2.78 3.49 -17.36
CA ARG A 140 -2.93 3.98 -18.74
C ARG A 140 -2.02 5.17 -19.03
N ILE A 141 -1.93 6.14 -18.12
CA ILE A 141 -1.04 7.29 -18.25
C ILE A 141 0.40 6.80 -18.39
N TRP A 142 0.87 5.95 -17.51
CA TRP A 142 2.23 5.40 -17.52
C TRP A 142 2.48 4.53 -18.77
N HIS A 143 1.50 3.76 -19.19
CA HIS A 143 1.60 2.98 -20.44
C HIS A 143 1.73 3.87 -21.68
N CYS A 144 0.97 4.96 -21.75
CA CYS A 144 1.10 5.96 -22.81
C CYS A 144 2.47 6.66 -22.82
N GLN A 145 3.11 6.73 -21.65
CA GLN A 145 4.49 7.23 -21.49
C GLN A 145 5.56 6.17 -21.87
N GLY A 146 5.15 5.02 -22.41
CA GLY A 146 6.05 3.94 -22.86
C GLY A 146 6.44 2.94 -21.77
N ILE A 147 5.82 2.98 -20.58
CA ILE A 147 6.12 2.02 -19.53
C ILE A 147 5.34 0.72 -19.77
N CYS A 148 6.06 -0.36 -20.02
CA CYS A 148 5.49 -1.68 -20.17
C CYS A 148 5.38 -2.35 -18.80
N PHE A 149 4.18 -2.83 -18.44
CA PHE A 149 3.92 -3.54 -17.19
C PHE A 149 3.86 -5.06 -17.36
N ASN A 150 3.98 -5.55 -18.60
CA ASN A 150 4.02 -7.00 -18.81
C ASN A 150 5.35 -7.54 -18.26
N PRO A 151 5.32 -8.53 -17.38
CA PRO A 151 6.54 -9.20 -16.95
C PRO A 151 7.11 -9.94 -18.16
N GLU A 152 8.19 -9.39 -18.73
CA GLU A 152 8.98 -10.15 -19.69
C GLU A 152 9.44 -11.44 -18.98
N SER A 153 8.93 -12.60 -19.39
CA SER A 153 9.34 -13.93 -18.90
C SER A 153 8.63 -14.56 -17.68
N ILE A 154 7.40 -14.20 -17.36
CA ILE A 154 6.63 -14.98 -16.37
C ILE A 154 5.50 -15.69 -17.12
N SER A 155 5.39 -17.01 -16.95
CA SER A 155 4.28 -17.76 -17.54
C SER A 155 2.96 -17.44 -16.83
N GLU A 156 1.83 -17.50 -17.53
CA GLU A 156 0.51 -17.30 -16.93
C GLU A 156 0.27 -18.23 -15.73
N SER A 157 0.83 -19.43 -15.76
CA SER A 157 0.75 -20.40 -14.66
C SER A 157 1.55 -19.95 -13.41
N GLU A 158 2.67 -19.26 -13.59
CA GLU A 158 3.47 -18.73 -12.48
C GLU A 158 2.78 -17.51 -11.84
N GLU A 159 2.18 -16.65 -12.67
CA GLU A 159 1.42 -15.51 -12.18
C GLU A 159 0.19 -15.96 -11.37
N GLN A 160 -0.55 -16.94 -11.87
CA GLN A 160 -1.66 -17.54 -11.15
C GLN A 160 -1.20 -18.18 -9.82
N SER A 161 -0.08 -18.92 -9.85
CA SER A 161 0.49 -19.50 -8.64
C SER A 161 0.88 -18.45 -7.61
N MET A 162 1.46 -17.31 -8.04
CA MET A 162 1.79 -16.20 -7.13
C MET A 162 0.56 -15.55 -6.52
N GLN A 163 -0.52 -15.38 -7.28
CA GLN A 163 -1.80 -14.87 -6.76
C GLN A 163 -2.41 -15.82 -5.73
N ASP A 164 -2.45 -17.11 -6.01
CA ASP A 164 -2.95 -18.13 -5.08
C ASP A 164 -2.14 -18.16 -3.78
N ILE A 165 -0.83 -18.00 -3.89
CA ILE A 165 0.07 -17.88 -2.74
C ILE A 165 -0.27 -16.66 -1.89
N LEU A 166 -0.53 -15.49 -2.49
CA LEU A 166 -0.93 -14.31 -1.72
C LEU A 166 -2.24 -14.52 -0.97
N VAL A 167 -3.24 -15.10 -1.64
CA VAL A 167 -4.53 -15.43 -1.01
C VAL A 167 -4.32 -16.39 0.16
N TYR A 168 -3.46 -17.39 -0.01
CA TYR A 168 -3.10 -18.32 1.06
C TYR A 168 -2.42 -17.61 2.22
N LEU A 169 -1.42 -16.76 1.96
CA LEU A 169 -0.71 -16.00 2.98
C LEU A 169 -1.62 -15.07 3.76
N ASP A 170 -2.55 -14.39 3.09
CA ASP A 170 -3.51 -13.49 3.75
C ASP A 170 -4.44 -14.23 4.70
N ARG A 171 -4.95 -15.40 4.27
CA ARG A 171 -5.86 -16.23 5.07
C ARG A 171 -5.18 -16.91 6.25
N HIS A 172 -3.93 -17.35 6.08
CA HIS A 172 -3.20 -18.16 7.06
C HIS A 172 -2.09 -17.37 7.78
N SER A 173 -2.05 -16.05 7.65
CA SER A 173 -0.97 -15.22 8.20
C SER A 173 -0.77 -15.35 9.71
N GLN A 174 -1.82 -15.72 10.47
CA GLN A 174 -1.74 -15.97 11.91
C GLN A 174 -1.03 -17.29 12.26
N GLU A 175 -0.95 -18.21 11.30
CA GLU A 175 -0.32 -19.52 11.50
C GLU A 175 1.19 -19.48 11.33
N ASN A 176 1.88 -20.50 11.79
CA ASN A 176 3.32 -20.68 11.53
C ASN A 176 3.51 -21.24 10.12
N ILE A 177 3.62 -20.37 9.13
CA ILE A 177 3.77 -20.76 7.72
C ILE A 177 5.17 -21.26 7.44
N ASN A 178 5.28 -22.53 7.03
CA ASN A 178 6.52 -23.07 6.48
C ASN A 178 6.62 -22.67 5.00
N ILE A 179 7.50 -21.69 4.70
CA ILE A 179 7.68 -21.14 3.36
C ILE A 179 8.24 -22.17 2.37
N GLU A 180 9.07 -23.09 2.83
CA GLU A 180 9.63 -24.15 2.00
C GLU A 180 8.55 -25.16 1.59
N ALA A 181 7.70 -25.58 2.53
CA ALA A 181 6.56 -26.41 2.23
C ALA A 181 5.56 -25.71 1.29
N LEU A 182 5.36 -24.40 1.47
CA LEU A 182 4.53 -23.59 0.59
C LEU A 182 5.11 -23.57 -0.84
N ALA A 183 6.41 -23.35 -1.01
CA ALA A 183 7.05 -23.38 -2.31
C ALA A 183 6.87 -24.76 -3.00
N HIS A 184 7.08 -25.85 -2.28
CA HIS A 184 6.90 -27.21 -2.79
C HIS A 184 5.44 -27.50 -3.21
N LYS A 185 4.46 -26.99 -2.49
CA LYS A 185 3.02 -27.10 -2.84
C LYS A 185 2.74 -26.55 -4.23
N TYR A 186 3.48 -25.54 -4.68
CA TYR A 186 3.37 -24.94 -6.02
C TYR A 186 4.47 -25.42 -6.98
N ASN A 187 5.08 -26.59 -6.72
CA ASN A 187 6.11 -27.21 -7.55
C ASN A 187 7.35 -26.32 -7.77
N MET A 188 7.69 -25.49 -6.78
CA MET A 188 8.85 -24.60 -6.82
C MET A 188 9.89 -25.03 -5.81
N SER A 189 11.19 -24.93 -6.18
CA SER A 189 12.24 -24.96 -5.17
C SER A 189 12.18 -23.68 -4.32
N TYR A 190 12.61 -23.75 -3.06
CA TYR A 190 12.65 -22.59 -2.17
C TYR A 190 13.41 -21.40 -2.79
N SER A 191 14.56 -21.67 -3.40
CA SER A 191 15.39 -20.61 -4.03
C SER A 191 14.70 -19.95 -5.21
N TYR A 192 13.99 -20.71 -6.03
CA TYR A 192 13.23 -20.18 -7.14
C TYR A 192 12.05 -19.37 -6.65
N PHE A 193 11.27 -19.92 -5.71
CA PHE A 193 10.16 -19.22 -5.06
C PHE A 193 10.59 -17.87 -4.45
N ALA A 194 11.70 -17.86 -3.69
CA ALA A 194 12.18 -16.65 -3.04
C ALA A 194 12.54 -15.55 -4.05
N LYS A 195 13.22 -15.91 -5.16
CA LYS A 195 13.55 -14.98 -6.24
C LYS A 195 12.29 -14.47 -6.96
N LEU A 196 11.37 -15.37 -7.27
CA LEU A 196 10.13 -15.05 -7.96
C LEU A 196 9.25 -14.14 -7.09
N PHE A 197 9.10 -14.46 -5.79
CA PHE A 197 8.36 -13.67 -4.83
C PHE A 197 8.94 -12.26 -4.66
N LEU A 198 10.27 -12.14 -4.53
CA LEU A 198 10.95 -10.86 -4.47
C LEU A 198 10.77 -10.05 -5.75
N LYS A 199 10.86 -10.69 -6.93
CA LYS A 199 10.64 -10.05 -8.23
C LYS A 199 9.21 -9.51 -8.38
N HIS A 200 8.19 -10.25 -7.90
CA HIS A 200 6.78 -9.86 -8.01
C HIS A 200 6.36 -8.80 -6.98
N TYR A 201 6.86 -8.90 -5.74
CA TYR A 201 6.33 -8.11 -4.62
C TYR A 201 7.35 -7.19 -3.98
N GLY A 202 8.58 -7.13 -4.49
CA GLY A 202 9.64 -6.25 -4.01
C GLY A 202 10.15 -6.54 -2.59
N GLN A 203 9.70 -7.64 -1.99
CA GLN A 203 10.05 -8.03 -0.63
C GLN A 203 10.05 -9.56 -0.47
N SER A 204 10.74 -10.07 0.55
CA SER A 204 10.70 -11.49 0.82
C SER A 204 9.33 -11.94 1.34
N CYS A 205 8.97 -13.21 1.12
CA CYS A 205 7.73 -13.80 1.63
C CYS A 205 7.60 -13.63 3.16
N LYS A 206 8.71 -13.75 3.91
CA LYS A 206 8.73 -13.54 5.36
C LYS A 206 8.35 -12.10 5.74
N GLN A 207 8.91 -11.10 5.05
CA GLN A 207 8.59 -9.69 5.24
C GLN A 207 7.12 -9.40 4.88
N TYR A 208 6.62 -10.06 3.84
CA TYR A 208 5.23 -9.95 3.44
C TYR A 208 4.26 -10.52 4.50
N ILE A 209 4.56 -11.67 5.09
CA ILE A 209 3.77 -12.24 6.21
C ILE A 209 3.79 -11.28 7.41
N GLU A 210 4.96 -10.76 7.78
CA GLU A 210 5.08 -9.76 8.85
C GLU A 210 4.24 -8.51 8.58
N PHE A 211 4.24 -8.06 7.33
CA PHE A 211 3.41 -6.94 6.88
C PHE A 211 1.90 -7.20 7.07
N ILE A 212 1.40 -8.36 6.64
CA ILE A 212 -0.02 -8.72 6.81
C ILE A 212 -0.38 -8.74 8.31
N ARG A 213 0.47 -9.36 9.14
CA ARG A 213 0.27 -9.42 10.58
C ARG A 213 0.17 -8.04 11.21
N LEU A 214 1.11 -7.14 10.86
CA LEU A 214 1.11 -5.77 11.38
C LEU A 214 -0.11 -4.97 10.93
N ASN A 215 -0.61 -5.15 9.70
CA ASN A 215 -1.86 -4.52 9.27
C ASN A 215 -3.07 -5.01 10.07
N LYS A 216 -3.11 -6.32 10.39
CA LYS A 216 -4.16 -6.86 11.28
C LYS A 216 -4.06 -6.28 12.70
N VAL A 217 -2.83 -6.15 13.24
CA VAL A 217 -2.58 -5.48 14.53
C VAL A 217 -3.11 -4.06 14.51
N GLU A 218 -2.75 -3.26 13.49
CA GLU A 218 -3.21 -1.87 13.33
C GLU A 218 -4.74 -1.79 13.36
N ASN A 219 -5.43 -2.64 12.60
CA ASN A 219 -6.88 -2.68 12.57
C ASN A 219 -7.48 -3.03 13.95
N LEU A 220 -6.94 -4.03 14.63
CA LEU A 220 -7.44 -4.40 15.95
C LEU A 220 -7.19 -3.29 16.99
N LEU A 221 -6.05 -2.62 16.95
CA LEU A 221 -5.74 -1.50 17.81
C LEU A 221 -6.67 -0.29 17.61
N LEU A 222 -7.11 -0.02 16.37
CA LEU A 222 -7.93 1.14 16.05
C LEU A 222 -9.43 0.90 16.22
N PHE A 223 -9.88 -0.35 16.11
CA PHE A 223 -11.31 -0.65 16.02
C PHE A 223 -11.82 -1.58 17.11
N THR A 224 -10.96 -1.98 18.07
CA THR A 224 -11.35 -2.86 19.20
C THR A 224 -10.63 -2.45 20.48
N ASP A 225 -11.18 -2.86 21.62
CA ASP A 225 -10.58 -2.67 22.94
C ASP A 225 -9.78 -3.90 23.40
N TYR A 226 -9.30 -4.73 22.48
CA TYR A 226 -8.54 -5.93 22.84
C TYR A 226 -7.17 -5.58 23.44
N ASP A 227 -6.75 -6.34 24.43
CA ASP A 227 -5.40 -6.20 24.98
C ASP A 227 -4.31 -6.69 24.02
N LEU A 228 -3.09 -6.22 24.24
CA LEU A 228 -1.96 -6.53 23.34
C LEU A 228 -1.57 -8.01 23.31
N ASN A 229 -1.84 -8.79 24.36
CA ASN A 229 -1.55 -10.22 24.37
C ASN A 229 -2.53 -10.96 23.47
N TYR A 230 -3.81 -10.61 23.56
CA TYR A 230 -4.84 -11.12 22.67
C TYR A 230 -4.54 -10.76 21.20
N ILE A 231 -4.21 -9.48 20.93
CA ILE A 231 -3.85 -9.02 19.58
C ILE A 231 -2.64 -9.78 19.05
N ALA A 232 -1.60 -10.02 19.86
CA ALA A 232 -0.42 -10.78 19.45
C ALA A 232 -0.80 -12.21 19.05
N ALA A 233 -1.62 -12.89 19.86
CA ALA A 233 -2.06 -14.25 19.57
C ALA A 233 -2.90 -14.32 18.28
N GLU A 234 -3.90 -13.44 18.14
CA GLU A 234 -4.80 -13.39 16.97
C GLU A 234 -4.09 -13.05 15.66
N THR A 235 -3.00 -12.30 15.73
CA THR A 235 -2.26 -11.86 14.54
C THR A 235 -1.03 -12.71 14.22
N GLY A 236 -0.77 -13.75 15.02
CA GLY A 236 0.29 -14.73 14.78
C GLY A 236 1.69 -14.29 15.20
N PHE A 237 1.79 -13.31 16.14
CA PHE A 237 3.04 -13.01 16.81
C PHE A 237 3.29 -14.03 17.93
N ALA A 238 4.56 -14.39 18.13
CA ALA A 238 4.93 -15.37 19.17
C ALA A 238 4.53 -14.93 20.58
N ASP A 239 4.63 -13.62 20.84
CA ASP A 239 4.28 -12.99 22.11
C ASP A 239 4.09 -11.47 21.93
N CYS A 240 3.58 -10.81 22.95
CA CYS A 240 3.37 -9.35 22.98
C CYS A 240 4.69 -8.57 22.80
N SER A 241 5.81 -9.05 23.36
CA SER A 241 7.12 -8.39 23.24
C SER A 241 7.61 -8.40 21.80
N HIS A 242 7.43 -9.51 21.08
CA HIS A 242 7.72 -9.62 19.67
C HIS A 242 6.85 -8.68 18.84
N LEU A 243 5.55 -8.62 19.12
CA LEU A 243 4.62 -7.67 18.48
C LEU A 243 5.10 -6.23 18.69
N ILE A 244 5.32 -5.80 19.95
CA ILE A 244 5.71 -4.42 20.27
C ILE A 244 7.02 -4.03 19.55
N ARG A 245 8.03 -4.90 19.58
CA ARG A 245 9.32 -4.66 18.91
C ARG A 245 9.16 -4.50 17.40
N THR A 246 8.39 -5.40 16.78
CA THR A 246 8.15 -5.39 15.32
C THR A 246 7.31 -4.19 14.91
N PHE A 247 6.27 -3.87 15.69
CA PHE A 247 5.43 -2.70 15.47
C PHE A 247 6.23 -1.41 15.59
N LYS A 248 7.04 -1.26 16.66
CA LYS A 248 7.90 -0.09 16.85
C LYS A 248 8.94 0.05 15.74
N LYS A 249 9.53 -1.04 15.26
CA LYS A 249 10.45 -1.02 14.13
C LYS A 249 9.79 -0.45 12.87
N ARG A 250 8.51 -0.75 12.66
CA ARG A 250 7.77 -0.33 11.48
C ARG A 250 7.19 1.07 11.57
N TYR A 251 6.47 1.36 12.67
CA TYR A 251 5.72 2.62 12.81
C TYR A 251 6.49 3.70 13.58
N GLN A 252 7.69 3.38 14.09
CA GLN A 252 8.50 4.23 14.97
C GLN A 252 7.79 4.64 16.28
N LEU A 253 6.66 4.01 16.59
CA LEU A 253 5.80 4.21 17.74
C LEU A 253 5.47 2.87 18.38
N THR A 254 5.20 2.88 19.68
CA THR A 254 4.62 1.69 20.31
C THR A 254 3.14 1.55 19.94
N PRO A 255 2.54 0.34 20.02
CA PRO A 255 1.11 0.17 19.76
C PRO A 255 0.24 1.13 20.59
N VAL A 256 0.54 1.31 21.87
CA VAL A 256 -0.18 2.23 22.77
C VAL A 256 -0.03 3.68 22.34
N SER A 257 1.19 4.11 21.98
CA SER A 257 1.40 5.49 21.48
C SER A 257 0.71 5.73 20.14
N TYR A 258 0.58 4.70 19.33
CA TYR A 258 -0.08 4.77 18.01
C TYR A 258 -1.58 5.04 18.15
N THR A 259 -2.27 4.35 19.05
CA THR A 259 -3.71 4.58 19.30
C THR A 259 -4.00 5.98 19.84
N HIS A 260 -3.14 6.55 20.68
CA HIS A 260 -3.30 7.91 21.19
C HIS A 260 -3.08 9.03 20.17
N LEU A 261 -2.44 8.76 19.04
CA LEU A 261 -2.17 9.74 17.98
C LEU A 261 -3.19 9.69 16.83
N THR A 262 -3.95 8.60 16.72
CA THR A 262 -4.88 8.34 15.62
C THR A 262 -6.36 8.44 16.04
N LEU A 263 -6.65 8.65 17.30
CA LEU A 263 -7.96 9.00 17.86
C LEU A 263 -8.02 10.50 18.13
#